data_34c3b76aa5c6f8f71373f136209bbc8d
#
_entry.id   34c3b76aa5c6f8f71373f136209bbc8d
#
_cell.length_a   1.000
_cell.length_b   1.000
_cell.length_c   1.000
_cell.angle_alpha   90.00
_cell.angle_beta   90.00
_cell.angle_gamma   90.00
#
_symmetry.space_group_name_H-M   'P 1'
#
loop_
_entity.id
_entity.type
_entity.pdbx_description
1 polymer ?
#
loop_
_entity_poly.entity_id
_entity_poly.type
_entity_poly.pdbx_seq_one_letter_code
_entity_poly.pdbx_strand_id
1 'polypeptide(L)'
;IGVGLYTFYYAWKHRVKWVALLDGLAIVAPVGLFFGRMANFINGELYGRIVPPGSSQGMIFPAELSQDPDLFVRVASRIYETPGLLDKLSLSGIAVPERMTAAWVTDRVRDTPAIREIVGQMMQDHARYPSQLYEAFAEGVLLFAVLWFVRVRFPRAWNGLFCGIFAVLYAAGRIICEEYREPDSPFSMGLTRGQFLSVFLVLVGAAFFVYAFKTRQTVQECAFYEPEKKDGKESSGKAV
;
A
#
# COMPACT_ATOMS: atom_id res chain seq x y z
N ILE A 1 3.42 13.80 -5.40
CA ILE A 1 4.06 15.09 -5.73
C ILE A 1 4.95 15.55 -4.57
N GLY A 2 4.47 15.64 -3.31
CA GLY A 2 5.24 16.14 -2.16
C GLY A 2 6.57 15.41 -1.92
N VAL A 3 6.57 14.07 -1.92
CA VAL A 3 7.79 13.27 -1.77
C VAL A 3 8.80 13.54 -2.90
N GLY A 4 8.32 13.65 -4.15
CA GLY A 4 9.19 13.96 -5.29
C GLY A 4 9.85 15.33 -5.17
N LEU A 5 9.09 16.36 -4.78
CA LEU A 5 9.63 17.71 -4.58
C LEU A 5 10.62 17.76 -3.42
N TYR A 6 10.30 17.09 -2.30
CA TYR A 6 11.18 17.06 -1.15
C TYR A 6 12.49 16.33 -1.44
N THR A 7 12.43 15.18 -2.09
CA THR A 7 13.63 14.42 -2.47
C THR A 7 14.50 15.18 -3.47
N PHE A 8 13.88 15.92 -4.40
CA PHE A 8 14.61 16.81 -5.31
C PHE A 8 15.31 17.93 -4.56
N TYR A 9 14.60 18.63 -3.65
CA TYR A 9 15.17 19.67 -2.80
C TYR A 9 16.31 19.12 -1.92
N TYR A 10 16.11 17.96 -1.31
CA TYR A 10 17.12 17.29 -0.49
C TYR A 10 18.38 16.97 -1.30
N ALA A 11 18.20 16.36 -2.48
CA ALA A 11 19.31 16.04 -3.38
C ALA A 11 20.09 17.29 -3.80
N TRP A 12 19.39 18.38 -4.15
CA TRP A 12 20.00 19.65 -4.48
C TRP A 12 20.77 20.25 -3.29
N LYS A 13 20.17 20.28 -2.11
CA LYS A 13 20.77 20.85 -0.90
C LYS A 13 22.03 20.10 -0.47
N HIS A 14 22.02 18.77 -0.55
CA HIS A 14 23.11 17.90 -0.10
C HIS A 14 24.05 17.49 -1.24
N ARG A 15 23.88 18.03 -2.43
CA ARG A 15 24.68 17.73 -3.63
C ARG A 15 24.74 16.23 -3.97
N VAL A 16 23.68 15.49 -3.69
CA VAL A 16 23.52 14.08 -4.05
C VAL A 16 22.78 13.99 -5.39
N LYS A 17 23.12 13.02 -6.23
CA LYS A 17 22.36 12.80 -7.46
C LYS A 17 20.95 12.31 -7.13
N TRP A 18 19.95 13.06 -7.57
CA TRP A 18 18.53 12.79 -7.26
C TRP A 18 18.08 11.38 -7.66
N VAL A 19 18.50 10.89 -8.85
CA VAL A 19 18.14 9.53 -9.30
C VAL A 19 18.74 8.45 -8.40
N ALA A 20 19.95 8.64 -7.86
CA ALA A 20 20.56 7.73 -6.90
C ALA A 20 19.76 7.67 -5.57
N LEU A 21 19.28 8.82 -5.11
CA LEU A 21 18.40 8.91 -3.94
C LEU A 21 17.08 8.18 -4.20
N LEU A 22 16.47 8.39 -5.37
CA LEU A 22 15.23 7.70 -5.75
C LEU A 22 15.41 6.19 -5.84
N ASP A 23 16.54 5.69 -6.37
CA ASP A 23 16.84 4.25 -6.40
C ASP A 23 16.94 3.66 -4.98
N GLY A 24 17.56 4.38 -4.05
CA GLY A 24 17.58 3.98 -2.64
C GLY A 24 16.17 3.89 -2.04
N LEU A 25 15.33 4.90 -2.31
CA LEU A 25 13.93 4.91 -1.87
C LEU A 25 13.10 3.81 -2.52
N ALA A 26 13.31 3.53 -3.81
CA ALA A 26 12.60 2.46 -4.53
C ALA A 26 12.82 1.08 -3.89
N ILE A 27 14.01 0.81 -3.33
CA ILE A 27 14.29 -0.47 -2.65
C ILE A 27 13.53 -0.59 -1.33
N VAL A 28 13.37 0.49 -0.57
CA VAL A 28 12.73 0.44 0.76
C VAL A 28 11.23 0.74 0.73
N ALA A 29 10.73 1.40 -0.30
CA ALA A 29 9.32 1.76 -0.44
C ALA A 29 8.35 0.57 -0.33
N PRO A 30 8.64 -0.63 -0.87
CA PRO A 30 7.77 -1.79 -0.74
C PRO A 30 7.49 -2.19 0.71
N VAL A 31 8.44 -1.97 1.63
CA VAL A 31 8.26 -2.23 3.07
C VAL A 31 7.14 -1.33 3.62
N GLY A 32 7.16 -0.05 3.26
CA GLY A 32 6.11 0.89 3.63
C GLY A 32 4.75 0.52 3.01
N LEU A 33 4.73 0.08 1.74
CA LEU A 33 3.52 -0.40 1.07
C LEU A 33 2.94 -1.62 1.79
N PHE A 34 3.78 -2.59 2.16
CA PHE A 34 3.35 -3.76 2.93
C PHE A 34 2.62 -3.36 4.22
N PHE A 35 3.25 -2.54 5.05
CA PHE A 35 2.64 -2.12 6.31
C PHE A 35 1.39 -1.27 6.11
N GLY A 36 1.34 -0.42 5.08
CA GLY A 36 0.15 0.34 4.72
C GLY A 36 -1.03 -0.58 4.36
N ARG A 37 -0.80 -1.63 3.56
CA ARG A 37 -1.83 -2.61 3.20
C ARG A 37 -2.26 -3.47 4.40
N MET A 38 -1.32 -3.84 5.27
CA MET A 38 -1.64 -4.53 6.53
C MET A 38 -2.50 -3.66 7.46
N ALA A 39 -2.22 -2.36 7.54
CA ALA A 39 -3.04 -1.43 8.28
C ALA A 39 -4.47 -1.34 7.71
N ASN A 40 -4.64 -1.25 6.39
CA ASN A 40 -5.94 -1.27 5.74
C ASN A 40 -6.71 -2.57 6.02
N PHE A 41 -6.01 -3.70 6.03
CA PHE A 41 -6.61 -4.99 6.37
C PHE A 41 -7.09 -5.04 7.83
N ILE A 42 -6.27 -4.57 8.78
CA ILE A 42 -6.62 -4.54 10.21
C ILE A 42 -7.80 -3.59 10.46
N ASN A 43 -7.83 -2.44 9.75
CA ASN A 43 -8.92 -1.48 9.84
C ASN A 43 -10.19 -1.96 9.12
N GLY A 44 -10.12 -3.02 8.29
CA GLY A 44 -11.24 -3.51 7.50
C GLY A 44 -11.69 -2.55 6.41
N GLU A 45 -10.77 -1.81 5.81
CA GLU A 45 -11.04 -0.85 4.73
C GLU A 45 -10.33 -1.22 3.43
N LEU A 46 -10.82 -0.70 2.29
CA LEU A 46 -10.28 -0.96 0.96
C LEU A 46 -10.26 -2.46 0.59
N TYR A 47 -11.27 -3.19 1.03
CA TYR A 47 -11.47 -4.60 0.70
C TYR A 47 -11.87 -4.80 -0.78
N GLY A 48 -11.86 -6.05 -1.23
CA GLY A 48 -12.17 -6.41 -2.60
C GLY A 48 -13.66 -6.59 -2.89
N ARG A 49 -13.94 -7.06 -4.09
CA ARG A 49 -15.29 -7.39 -4.57
C ARG A 49 -15.90 -8.52 -3.75
N ILE A 50 -17.22 -8.61 -3.77
CA ILE A 50 -17.96 -9.75 -3.20
C ILE A 50 -17.52 -11.02 -3.94
N VAL A 51 -17.21 -12.07 -3.17
CA VAL A 51 -16.83 -13.36 -3.74
C VAL A 51 -18.06 -14.13 -4.25
N PRO A 52 -17.89 -15.01 -5.25
CA PRO A 52 -18.96 -15.92 -5.65
C PRO A 52 -19.45 -16.78 -4.47
N PRO A 53 -20.76 -17.09 -4.41
CA PRO A 53 -21.31 -17.94 -3.37
C PRO A 53 -20.57 -19.27 -3.25
N GLY A 54 -20.23 -19.67 -2.02
CA GLY A 54 -19.50 -20.91 -1.75
C GLY A 54 -17.98 -20.81 -1.92
N SER A 55 -17.41 -19.64 -2.22
CA SER A 55 -15.97 -19.44 -2.29
C SER A 55 -15.34 -19.49 -0.89
N SER A 56 -14.25 -20.26 -0.76
CA SER A 56 -13.44 -20.29 0.47
C SER A 56 -12.47 -19.11 0.61
N GLN A 57 -12.40 -18.23 -0.37
CA GLN A 57 -11.47 -17.10 -0.39
C GLN A 57 -12.06 -15.81 0.19
N GLY A 58 -13.35 -15.82 0.51
CA GLY A 58 -14.05 -14.67 1.07
C GLY A 58 -13.80 -14.47 2.55
N MET A 59 -13.71 -13.20 2.96
CA MET A 59 -13.67 -12.78 4.36
C MET A 59 -14.78 -11.77 4.63
N ILE A 60 -15.30 -11.78 5.87
CA ILE A 60 -16.29 -10.81 6.31
C ILE A 60 -15.56 -9.62 6.92
N PHE A 61 -15.90 -8.42 6.45
CA PHE A 61 -15.39 -7.15 6.95
C PHE A 61 -16.50 -6.39 7.67
N PRO A 62 -16.59 -6.45 9.01
CA PRO A 62 -17.65 -5.77 9.77
C PRO A 62 -17.67 -4.25 9.58
N ALA A 63 -16.57 -3.65 9.18
CA ALA A 63 -16.50 -2.22 8.85
C ALA A 63 -17.44 -1.81 7.70
N GLU A 64 -17.85 -2.76 6.84
CA GLU A 64 -18.87 -2.55 5.79
C GLU A 64 -20.21 -2.08 6.35
N LEU A 65 -20.56 -2.46 7.58
CA LEU A 65 -21.78 -2.00 8.25
C LEU A 65 -21.88 -0.47 8.36
N SER A 66 -20.75 0.22 8.31
CA SER A 66 -20.71 1.68 8.30
C SER A 66 -20.99 2.29 6.91
N GLN A 67 -20.89 1.48 5.86
CA GLN A 67 -21.05 1.91 4.46
C GLN A 67 -22.40 1.47 3.88
N ASP A 68 -22.99 0.39 4.42
CA ASP A 68 -24.28 -0.15 4.03
C ASP A 68 -25.30 -0.01 5.18
N PRO A 69 -26.13 1.06 5.18
CA PRO A 69 -27.14 1.28 6.22
C PRO A 69 -28.20 0.18 6.29
N ASP A 70 -28.58 -0.43 5.15
CA ASP A 70 -29.60 -1.47 5.11
C ASP A 70 -29.08 -2.77 5.72
N LEU A 71 -27.85 -3.13 5.42
CA LEU A 71 -27.16 -4.26 6.03
C LEU A 71 -27.02 -4.04 7.54
N PHE A 72 -26.61 -2.84 7.95
CA PHE A 72 -26.49 -2.49 9.37
C PHE A 72 -27.82 -2.64 10.10
N VAL A 73 -28.94 -2.14 9.54
CA VAL A 73 -30.27 -2.26 10.16
C VAL A 73 -30.65 -3.71 10.34
N ARG A 74 -30.44 -4.57 9.35
CA ARG A 74 -30.71 -6.01 9.45
C ARG A 74 -29.91 -6.68 10.57
N VAL A 75 -28.61 -6.39 10.64
CA VAL A 75 -27.72 -6.94 11.68
C VAL A 75 -28.13 -6.44 13.06
N ALA A 76 -28.39 -5.14 13.21
CA ALA A 76 -28.80 -4.54 14.47
C ALA A 76 -30.14 -5.12 14.96
N SER A 77 -31.14 -5.25 14.07
CA SER A 77 -32.43 -5.89 14.40
C SER A 77 -32.23 -7.33 14.91
N ARG A 78 -31.37 -8.10 14.24
CA ARG A 78 -31.08 -9.48 14.66
C ARG A 78 -30.41 -9.54 16.02
N ILE A 79 -29.53 -8.61 16.35
CA ILE A 79 -28.93 -8.52 17.69
C ILE A 79 -29.99 -8.18 18.74
N TYR A 80 -30.91 -7.24 18.46
CA TYR A 80 -32.01 -6.89 19.38
C TYR A 80 -33.00 -8.03 19.58
N GLU A 81 -33.31 -8.79 18.52
CA GLU A 81 -34.26 -9.92 18.55
C GLU A 81 -33.67 -11.17 19.20
N THR A 82 -32.38 -11.25 19.44
CA THR A 82 -31.73 -12.41 20.04
C THR A 82 -32.03 -12.44 21.55
N PRO A 83 -32.82 -13.46 22.05
CA PRO A 83 -33.27 -13.46 23.44
C PRO A 83 -32.14 -13.50 24.46
N GLY A 84 -32.17 -12.56 25.41
CA GLY A 84 -31.23 -12.51 26.53
C GLY A 84 -29.79 -12.14 26.14
N LEU A 85 -29.52 -11.79 24.88
CA LEU A 85 -28.18 -11.40 24.45
C LEU A 85 -27.76 -10.04 25.08
N LEU A 86 -28.64 -9.06 25.02
CA LEU A 86 -28.39 -7.72 25.59
C LEU A 86 -28.20 -7.75 27.09
N ASP A 87 -29.02 -8.58 27.80
CA ASP A 87 -28.89 -8.79 29.24
C ASP A 87 -27.55 -9.45 29.59
N LYS A 88 -27.12 -10.45 28.84
CA LYS A 88 -25.81 -11.09 29.02
C LYS A 88 -24.66 -10.12 28.79
N LEU A 89 -24.76 -9.24 27.77
CA LEU A 89 -23.75 -8.21 27.52
C LEU A 89 -23.66 -7.22 28.68
N SER A 90 -24.80 -6.75 29.18
CA SER A 90 -24.87 -5.85 30.32
C SER A 90 -24.30 -6.47 31.58
N LEU A 91 -24.61 -7.75 31.85
CA LEU A 91 -24.08 -8.51 32.99
C LEU A 91 -22.57 -8.74 32.88
N SER A 92 -22.05 -8.81 31.64
CA SER A 92 -20.60 -8.89 31.37
C SER A 92 -19.87 -7.55 31.44
N GLY A 93 -20.56 -6.47 31.86
CA GLY A 93 -19.99 -5.13 31.96
C GLY A 93 -19.86 -4.38 30.63
N ILE A 94 -20.50 -4.89 29.56
CA ILE A 94 -20.52 -4.22 28.26
C ILE A 94 -21.71 -3.26 28.24
N ALA A 95 -21.42 -1.96 28.14
CA ALA A 95 -22.46 -0.95 28.00
C ALA A 95 -23.15 -1.11 26.63
N VAL A 96 -24.45 -1.43 26.68
CA VAL A 96 -25.29 -1.47 25.49
C VAL A 96 -25.91 -0.08 25.30
N PRO A 97 -25.65 0.60 24.19
CA PRO A 97 -26.22 1.91 23.94
C PRO A 97 -27.73 1.80 23.64
N GLU A 98 -28.51 2.82 24.00
CA GLU A 98 -29.94 2.90 23.63
C GLU A 98 -30.15 2.79 22.11
N ARG A 99 -29.20 3.32 21.34
CA ARG A 99 -29.17 3.26 19.88
C ARG A 99 -27.85 2.66 19.42
N MET A 100 -27.90 1.47 18.85
CA MET A 100 -26.73 0.84 18.25
C MET A 100 -26.20 1.65 17.09
N THR A 101 -24.88 1.68 16.95
CA THR A 101 -24.18 2.25 15.80
C THR A 101 -23.34 1.15 15.13
N ALA A 102 -23.06 1.32 13.84
CA ALA A 102 -22.20 0.38 13.10
C ALA A 102 -20.82 0.24 13.74
N ALA A 103 -20.25 1.35 14.23
CA ALA A 103 -18.98 1.35 14.94
C ALA A 103 -19.04 0.49 16.22
N TRP A 104 -20.11 0.62 17.03
CA TRP A 104 -20.27 -0.19 18.22
C TRP A 104 -20.36 -1.68 17.90
N VAL A 105 -21.12 -2.07 16.86
CA VAL A 105 -21.23 -3.47 16.44
C VAL A 105 -19.85 -3.99 15.95
N THR A 106 -19.16 -3.21 15.12
CA THR A 106 -17.85 -3.57 14.59
C THR A 106 -16.81 -3.82 15.69
N ASP A 107 -16.79 -2.96 16.73
CA ASP A 107 -15.91 -3.14 17.89
C ASP A 107 -16.26 -4.41 18.67
N ARG A 108 -17.55 -4.69 18.85
CA ARG A 108 -18.01 -5.86 19.63
C ARG A 108 -17.83 -7.19 18.90
N VAL A 109 -17.76 -7.21 17.56
CA VAL A 109 -17.44 -8.43 16.79
C VAL A 109 -16.11 -9.04 17.25
N ARG A 110 -15.13 -8.21 17.62
CA ARG A 110 -13.82 -8.70 18.08
C ARG A 110 -13.92 -9.42 19.42
N ASP A 111 -14.66 -8.86 20.37
CA ASP A 111 -14.61 -9.25 21.77
C ASP A 111 -15.80 -10.15 22.19
N THR A 112 -16.87 -10.21 21.39
CA THR A 112 -18.11 -10.90 21.72
C THR A 112 -18.42 -12.02 20.73
N PRO A 113 -18.23 -13.31 21.08
CA PRO A 113 -18.47 -14.42 20.16
C PRO A 113 -19.91 -14.47 19.60
N ALA A 114 -20.92 -14.17 20.43
CA ALA A 114 -22.31 -14.17 19.99
C ALA A 114 -22.59 -13.10 18.92
N ILE A 115 -22.06 -11.88 19.07
CA ILE A 115 -22.19 -10.83 18.04
C ILE A 115 -21.43 -11.24 16.78
N ARG A 116 -20.23 -11.82 16.94
CA ARG A 116 -19.43 -12.33 15.81
C ARG A 116 -20.21 -13.38 14.99
N GLU A 117 -20.89 -14.28 15.65
CA GLU A 117 -21.69 -15.32 15.00
C GLU A 117 -22.86 -14.72 14.24
N ILE A 118 -23.62 -13.80 14.85
CA ILE A 118 -24.72 -13.08 14.18
C ILE A 118 -24.24 -12.32 12.96
N VAL A 119 -23.19 -11.53 13.12
CA VAL A 119 -22.60 -10.76 12.01
C VAL A 119 -22.08 -11.71 10.92
N GLY A 120 -21.44 -12.81 11.30
CA GLY A 120 -20.96 -13.83 10.36
C GLY A 120 -22.08 -14.45 9.53
N GLN A 121 -23.20 -14.82 10.16
CA GLN A 121 -24.37 -15.38 9.48
C GLN A 121 -25.05 -14.35 8.57
N MET A 122 -25.25 -13.12 9.07
CA MET A 122 -25.96 -12.07 8.33
C MET A 122 -25.16 -11.48 7.17
N MET A 123 -23.83 -11.54 7.23
CA MET A 123 -22.93 -11.01 6.21
C MET A 123 -22.31 -12.10 5.32
N GLN A 124 -22.81 -13.34 5.38
CA GLN A 124 -22.23 -14.44 4.60
C GLN A 124 -22.25 -14.15 3.09
N ASP A 125 -23.34 -13.57 2.59
CA ASP A 125 -23.49 -13.17 1.19
C ASP A 125 -22.70 -11.88 0.83
N HIS A 126 -22.14 -11.21 1.83
CA HIS A 126 -21.28 -10.03 1.72
C HIS A 126 -19.81 -10.37 1.94
N ALA A 127 -19.42 -11.65 1.87
CA ALA A 127 -18.03 -12.05 1.95
C ALA A 127 -17.25 -11.46 0.78
N ARG A 128 -16.07 -10.87 1.04
CA ARG A 128 -15.27 -10.12 0.07
C ARG A 128 -13.86 -10.66 -0.03
N TYR A 129 -13.23 -10.48 -1.18
CA TYR A 129 -11.80 -10.80 -1.34
C TYR A 129 -10.97 -9.91 -0.41
N PRO A 130 -10.01 -10.48 0.35
CA PRO A 130 -9.05 -9.70 1.13
C PRO A 130 -7.96 -9.10 0.22
N SER A 131 -8.36 -8.21 -0.70
CA SER A 131 -7.48 -7.63 -1.72
C SER A 131 -6.29 -6.90 -1.11
N GLN A 132 -6.42 -6.37 0.12
CA GLN A 132 -5.33 -5.75 0.87
C GLN A 132 -4.16 -6.73 1.09
N LEU A 133 -4.45 -8.02 1.36
CA LEU A 133 -3.42 -9.05 1.53
C LEU A 133 -2.74 -9.41 0.22
N TYR A 134 -3.50 -9.43 -0.89
CA TYR A 134 -2.93 -9.68 -2.22
C TYR A 134 -2.01 -8.52 -2.63
N GLU A 135 -2.45 -7.28 -2.39
CA GLU A 135 -1.65 -6.08 -2.61
C GLU A 135 -0.42 -6.04 -1.68
N ALA A 136 -0.56 -6.39 -0.39
CA ALA A 136 0.57 -6.48 0.54
C ALA A 136 1.63 -7.48 0.07
N PHE A 137 1.20 -8.62 -0.44
CA PHE A 137 2.11 -9.63 -0.96
C PHE A 137 2.78 -9.18 -2.27
N ALA A 138 2.01 -8.72 -3.26
CA ALA A 138 2.52 -8.36 -4.58
C ALA A 138 3.36 -7.08 -4.56
N GLU A 139 2.80 -6.00 -3.98
CA GLU A 139 3.42 -4.66 -3.96
C GLU A 139 4.43 -4.49 -2.80
N GLY A 140 4.30 -5.29 -1.75
CA GLY A 140 5.20 -5.30 -0.59
C GLY A 140 6.24 -6.40 -0.67
N VAL A 141 5.87 -7.64 -0.36
CA VAL A 141 6.81 -8.75 -0.18
C VAL A 141 7.56 -9.10 -1.46
N LEU A 142 6.81 -9.39 -2.54
CA LEU A 142 7.41 -9.85 -3.81
C LEU A 142 8.27 -8.75 -4.43
N LEU A 143 7.75 -7.53 -4.48
CA LEU A 143 8.47 -6.39 -5.05
C LEU A 143 9.77 -6.11 -4.26
N PHE A 144 9.71 -6.13 -2.92
CA PHE A 144 10.90 -5.99 -2.09
C PHE A 144 11.93 -7.10 -2.35
N ALA A 145 11.47 -8.35 -2.40
CA ALA A 145 12.35 -9.50 -2.63
C ALA A 145 13.10 -9.38 -3.97
N VAL A 146 12.41 -8.98 -5.03
CA VAL A 146 13.03 -8.79 -6.35
C VAL A 146 14.05 -7.65 -6.33
N LEU A 147 13.68 -6.48 -5.78
CA LEU A 147 14.58 -5.32 -5.71
C LEU A 147 15.81 -5.62 -4.85
N TRP A 148 15.62 -6.29 -3.72
CA TRP A 148 16.69 -6.71 -2.83
C TRP A 148 17.61 -7.72 -3.50
N PHE A 149 17.04 -8.74 -4.17
CA PHE A 149 17.82 -9.71 -4.93
C PHE A 149 18.66 -9.03 -6.01
N VAL A 150 18.08 -8.13 -6.80
CA VAL A 150 18.82 -7.37 -7.83
C VAL A 150 19.92 -6.54 -7.18
N ARG A 151 19.65 -5.90 -6.04
CA ARG A 151 20.64 -5.09 -5.32
C ARG A 151 21.84 -5.90 -4.84
N VAL A 152 21.59 -7.08 -4.30
CA VAL A 152 22.65 -7.97 -3.80
C VAL A 152 23.43 -8.61 -4.97
N ARG A 153 22.72 -9.05 -6.01
CA ARG A 153 23.34 -9.74 -7.16
C ARG A 153 24.12 -8.78 -8.07
N PHE A 154 23.67 -7.53 -8.18
CA PHE A 154 24.25 -6.50 -9.04
C PHE A 154 24.58 -5.22 -8.24
N PRO A 155 25.60 -5.25 -7.38
CA PRO A 155 25.94 -4.11 -6.50
C PRO A 155 26.36 -2.85 -7.28
N ARG A 156 26.84 -3.01 -8.52
CA ARG A 156 27.21 -1.92 -9.43
C ARG A 156 26.13 -1.63 -10.50
N ALA A 157 24.86 -1.86 -10.15
CA ALA A 157 23.74 -1.55 -11.04
C ALA A 157 23.72 -0.07 -11.43
N TRP A 158 23.21 0.22 -12.63
CA TRP A 158 23.14 1.58 -13.13
C TRP A 158 22.04 2.38 -12.40
N ASN A 159 22.30 3.66 -12.21
CA ASN A 159 21.33 4.59 -11.64
C ASN A 159 20.06 4.67 -12.46
N GLY A 160 18.92 4.64 -11.81
CA GLY A 160 17.59 4.60 -12.40
C GLY A 160 17.07 3.17 -12.63
N LEU A 161 17.93 2.13 -12.49
CA LEU A 161 17.52 0.75 -12.69
C LEU A 161 16.47 0.31 -11.65
N PHE A 162 16.70 0.63 -10.38
CA PHE A 162 15.78 0.25 -9.29
C PHE A 162 14.45 0.99 -9.39
N CYS A 163 14.46 2.26 -9.76
CA CYS A 163 13.24 3.03 -10.05
C CYS A 163 12.46 2.42 -11.21
N GLY A 164 13.14 2.01 -12.28
CA GLY A 164 12.53 1.34 -13.43
C GLY A 164 11.89 0.01 -13.06
N ILE A 165 12.61 -0.85 -12.34
CA ILE A 165 12.11 -2.16 -11.87
C ILE A 165 10.91 -1.94 -10.92
N PHE A 166 11.04 -1.04 -9.95
CA PHE A 166 9.96 -0.71 -9.03
C PHE A 166 8.70 -0.28 -9.78
N ALA A 167 8.81 0.68 -10.69
CA ALA A 167 7.66 1.25 -11.40
C ALA A 167 6.93 0.19 -12.23
N VAL A 168 7.68 -0.65 -12.98
CA VAL A 168 7.08 -1.68 -13.84
C VAL A 168 6.45 -2.81 -13.01
N LEU A 169 7.16 -3.33 -12.00
CA LEU A 169 6.63 -4.43 -11.19
C LEU A 169 5.48 -3.99 -10.29
N TYR A 170 5.55 -2.79 -9.72
CA TYR A 170 4.43 -2.23 -8.97
C TYR A 170 3.19 -2.06 -9.87
N ALA A 171 3.35 -1.51 -11.08
CA ALA A 171 2.26 -1.37 -12.03
C ALA A 171 1.65 -2.73 -12.42
N ALA A 172 2.48 -3.75 -12.65
CA ALA A 172 2.01 -5.10 -12.94
C ALA A 172 1.24 -5.71 -11.76
N GLY A 173 1.78 -5.64 -10.54
CA GLY A 173 1.10 -6.09 -9.33
C GLY A 173 -0.24 -5.37 -9.13
N ARG A 174 -0.27 -4.05 -9.35
CA ARG A 174 -1.48 -3.25 -9.24
C ARG A 174 -2.55 -3.66 -10.26
N ILE A 175 -2.18 -3.88 -11.51
CA ILE A 175 -3.12 -4.32 -12.55
C ILE A 175 -3.72 -5.70 -12.20
N ILE A 176 -2.90 -6.64 -11.71
CA ILE A 176 -3.37 -7.96 -11.31
C ILE A 176 -4.30 -7.88 -10.10
N CYS A 177 -3.94 -7.12 -9.08
CA CYS A 177 -4.74 -6.98 -7.86
C CYS A 177 -6.06 -6.24 -8.10
N GLU A 178 -6.15 -5.38 -9.12
CA GLU A 178 -7.36 -4.63 -9.46
C GLU A 178 -8.53 -5.54 -9.89
N GLU A 179 -8.27 -6.76 -10.37
CA GLU A 179 -9.31 -7.74 -10.68
C GLU A 179 -10.10 -8.17 -9.42
N TYR A 180 -9.44 -8.20 -8.28
CA TYR A 180 -10.01 -8.60 -7.00
C TYR A 180 -10.54 -7.41 -6.19
N ARG A 181 -10.17 -6.19 -6.58
CA ARG A 181 -10.52 -4.97 -5.87
C ARG A 181 -11.87 -4.41 -6.31
N GLU A 182 -12.61 -3.84 -5.38
CA GLU A 182 -13.78 -3.04 -5.72
C GLU A 182 -13.33 -1.69 -6.30
N PRO A 183 -13.86 -1.28 -7.46
CA PRO A 183 -13.45 -0.03 -8.09
C PRO A 183 -13.85 1.18 -7.23
N ASP A 184 -12.89 2.00 -6.82
CA ASP A 184 -13.13 3.21 -6.00
C ASP A 184 -13.82 4.34 -6.78
N SER A 185 -13.92 4.23 -8.11
CA SER A 185 -14.48 5.26 -8.98
C SER A 185 -14.99 4.66 -10.30
N PRO A 186 -15.94 5.33 -10.99
CA PRO A 186 -16.43 4.87 -12.27
C PRO A 186 -15.31 4.74 -13.30
N PHE A 187 -15.46 3.78 -14.20
CA PHE A 187 -14.53 3.51 -15.28
C PHE A 187 -14.35 4.76 -16.15
N SER A 188 -13.10 5.12 -16.44
CA SER A 188 -12.75 6.15 -17.39
C SER A 188 -12.08 5.50 -18.60
N MET A 189 -12.60 5.71 -19.80
CA MET A 189 -12.10 5.09 -21.04
C MET A 189 -12.04 3.55 -21.00
N GLY A 190 -12.92 2.89 -20.23
CA GLY A 190 -12.96 1.42 -20.08
C GLY A 190 -11.93 0.85 -19.11
N LEU A 191 -11.13 1.69 -18.48
CA LEU A 191 -10.13 1.30 -17.46
C LEU A 191 -10.55 1.79 -16.09
N THR A 192 -10.17 1.05 -15.05
CA THR A 192 -10.25 1.55 -13.68
C THR A 192 -9.22 2.66 -13.48
N ARG A 193 -9.43 3.51 -12.48
CA ARG A 193 -8.47 4.55 -12.13
C ARG A 193 -7.09 3.97 -11.77
N GLY A 194 -7.08 2.79 -11.11
CA GLY A 194 -5.85 2.08 -10.79
C GLY A 194 -5.10 1.61 -12.03
N GLN A 195 -5.81 1.02 -13.00
CA GLN A 195 -5.22 0.58 -14.28
C GLN A 195 -4.68 1.76 -15.09
N PHE A 196 -5.43 2.86 -15.19
CA PHE A 196 -4.98 4.05 -15.91
C PHE A 196 -3.68 4.62 -15.34
N LEU A 197 -3.60 4.79 -14.02
CA LEU A 197 -2.37 5.26 -13.35
C LEU A 197 -1.22 4.28 -13.50
N SER A 198 -1.49 2.97 -13.55
CA SER A 198 -0.48 1.94 -13.75
C SER A 198 0.14 1.99 -15.14
N VAL A 199 -0.65 2.27 -16.19
CA VAL A 199 -0.11 2.49 -17.55
C VAL A 199 0.86 3.67 -17.56
N PHE A 200 0.50 4.78 -16.92
CA PHE A 200 1.39 5.93 -16.81
C PHE A 200 2.68 5.59 -16.05
N LEU A 201 2.57 4.78 -15.00
CA LEU A 201 3.74 4.36 -14.21
C LEU A 201 4.68 3.45 -15.01
N VAL A 202 4.16 2.60 -15.91
CA VAL A 202 4.99 1.81 -16.85
C VAL A 202 5.82 2.74 -17.76
N LEU A 203 5.22 3.81 -18.27
CA LEU A 203 5.94 4.79 -19.09
C LEU A 203 7.06 5.49 -18.30
N VAL A 204 6.80 5.83 -17.05
CA VAL A 204 7.81 6.38 -16.14
C VAL A 204 8.93 5.37 -15.91
N GLY A 205 8.60 4.09 -15.67
CA GLY A 205 9.58 3.01 -15.54
C GLY A 205 10.45 2.84 -16.79
N ALA A 206 9.84 2.89 -17.97
CA ALA A 206 10.56 2.85 -19.25
C ALA A 206 11.52 4.05 -19.40
N ALA A 207 11.10 5.24 -19.00
CA ALA A 207 11.98 6.42 -19.02
C ALA A 207 13.19 6.25 -18.10
N PHE A 208 13.02 5.66 -16.90
CA PHE A 208 14.13 5.34 -16.01
C PHE A 208 15.07 4.28 -16.60
N PHE A 209 14.57 3.26 -17.28
CA PHE A 209 15.44 2.31 -17.98
C PHE A 209 16.24 2.99 -19.11
N VAL A 210 15.59 3.82 -19.93
CA VAL A 210 16.29 4.59 -20.97
C VAL A 210 17.37 5.48 -20.37
N TYR A 211 17.09 6.15 -19.25
CA TYR A 211 18.05 6.94 -18.52
C TYR A 211 19.23 6.09 -18.04
N ALA A 212 18.97 4.94 -17.38
CA ALA A 212 19.99 4.05 -16.88
C ALA A 212 20.91 3.53 -18.00
N PHE A 213 20.34 3.11 -19.14
CA PHE A 213 21.08 2.63 -20.30
C PHE A 213 21.91 3.71 -21.00
N LYS A 214 21.44 4.96 -21.02
CA LYS A 214 22.15 6.07 -21.63
C LYS A 214 23.30 6.57 -20.77
N THR A 215 23.08 6.72 -19.48
CA THR A 215 24.08 7.28 -18.56
C THR A 215 25.12 6.28 -18.12
N ARG A 216 24.71 5.02 -17.90
CA ARG A 216 25.54 3.90 -17.39
C ARG A 216 26.33 4.23 -16.12
N GLN A 217 25.89 5.23 -15.37
CA GLN A 217 26.52 5.62 -14.10
C GLN A 217 26.13 4.63 -13.03
N THR A 218 27.10 4.10 -12.30
CA THR A 218 26.84 3.14 -11.22
C THR A 218 26.33 3.84 -9.97
N VAL A 219 25.53 3.12 -9.16
CA VAL A 219 24.98 3.64 -7.90
C VAL A 219 26.09 4.08 -6.95
N GLN A 220 27.22 3.37 -6.92
CA GLN A 220 28.37 3.72 -6.07
C GLN A 220 29.06 5.03 -6.45
N GLU A 221 29.15 5.34 -7.76
CA GLU A 221 29.72 6.59 -8.24
C GLU A 221 28.82 7.81 -7.96
N CYS A 222 27.55 7.55 -7.66
CA CYS A 222 26.55 8.58 -7.47
C CYS A 222 26.17 8.83 -6.01
N ALA A 223 26.56 7.94 -5.12
CA ALA A 223 26.13 7.98 -3.72
C ALA A 223 26.80 9.10 -2.90
N PHE A 224 28.01 9.47 -3.26
CA PHE A 224 28.76 10.51 -2.57
C PHE A 224 29.45 11.39 -3.61
N TYR A 225 28.94 12.58 -3.82
CA TYR A 225 29.66 13.65 -4.50
C TYR A 225 30.65 14.24 -3.50
N GLU A 226 31.90 13.78 -3.53
CA GLU A 226 32.97 14.54 -2.88
C GLU A 226 33.14 15.86 -3.67
N PRO A 227 32.97 17.02 -3.01
CA PRO A 227 33.30 18.27 -3.69
C PRO A 227 34.76 18.20 -4.08
N GLU A 228 35.06 18.39 -5.38
CA GLU A 228 36.43 18.59 -5.86
C GLU A 228 37.16 19.52 -4.88
N LYS A 229 38.19 19.00 -4.22
CA LYS A 229 39.14 19.85 -3.52
C LYS A 229 39.67 20.78 -4.59
N LYS A 230 39.33 22.06 -4.56
CA LYS A 230 40.03 23.08 -5.27
C LYS A 230 41.46 23.01 -4.73
N ASP A 231 42.33 22.33 -5.48
CA ASP A 231 43.76 22.40 -5.25
C ASP A 231 44.14 23.86 -5.24
N GLY A 232 44.38 24.35 -4.04
CA GLY A 232 44.92 25.67 -3.84
C GLY A 232 46.26 25.72 -4.54
N LYS A 233 46.32 26.37 -5.70
CA LYS A 233 47.56 26.91 -6.21
C LYS A 233 48.02 27.97 -5.20
N GLU A 234 48.74 27.53 -4.18
CA GLU A 234 49.64 28.43 -3.47
C GLU A 234 50.69 28.87 -4.46
N SER A 235 50.56 30.13 -4.84
CA SER A 235 51.58 30.82 -5.54
C SER A 235 52.82 30.85 -4.69
N SER A 236 53.82 30.06 -5.08
CA SER A 236 55.20 30.21 -4.63
C SER A 236 55.67 31.63 -5.04
N GLY A 237 55.49 32.60 -4.14
CA GLY A 237 56.12 33.91 -4.21
C GLY A 237 57.61 33.74 -3.98
N LYS A 238 58.39 33.94 -5.02
CA LYS A 238 59.82 34.13 -4.91
C LYS A 238 60.10 35.36 -4.02
N ALA A 239 60.80 35.15 -2.94
CA ALA A 239 61.52 36.20 -2.26
C ALA A 239 62.96 36.24 -2.84
N VAL A 240 63.36 37.42 -3.30
CA VAL A 240 64.71 37.82 -3.57
C VAL A 240 65.35 38.32 -2.29
#